data_6944c6dae8651b4e5dd094f00b349953
#
_entry.id   6944c6dae8651b4e5dd094f00b349953
#
_cell.length_a   1.000
_cell.length_b   1.000
_cell.length_c   1.000
_cell.angle_alpha   90.00
_cell.angle_beta   90.00
_cell.angle_gamma   90.00
#
_symmetry.space_group_name_H-M   'P 1'
#
loop_
_entity.id
_entity.type
_entity.pdbx_description
1 polymer ?
#
loop_
_entity_poly.entity_id
_entity_poly.type
_entity_poly.pdbx_seq_one_letter_code
_entity_poly.pdbx_strand_id
1 'polypeptide(L)'
;KADDLFRRLEIYVFGDPRYEGIYTDMLSKTYGCLRYVNKYRTVAVDFVKKYPFASFMDERHIDRSSALVKDGVEINAVFIGFGKTNRQIFLTSVANNQFITEGADGIEIKQVKYHIFDKNAAENNKNLNHTYYRFRTEMKNADKSEYLPMPQLPAQEFYHQTDINEVKFYDEIEKIVTAGANDVNFIVIAFGNDFENIDLAHKLIEKRREWGANVNIFVKIRREYDGISLFDGKECYVIGNESKCVYDIHTLKGSVLYNMARMRDEIYALEYMVTSEGRVPSEEDIERCRKDTYKAWFRDKLPLERESNLYCCLSLRSKLNMMGLDYCKKEEQGEALSEEEYAAIYAKDFPIDKSSYDRDVEGKKIIRYDLNFLPSLRTNLAVQEHLRWNSYMISKGMIPATIEQIKNEKDEKGKPTKGKNYRLRRHGNITTQEGLVKFRKIVARITSKSEEECDVIKYDYQIMDDAFWLLDKNGYKIVRK
;
A
#
# COMPACT_ATOMS: atom_id res chain seq x y z
N LYS A 1 0.97 -37.32 -17.36
CA LYS A 1 0.71 -37.58 -15.90
C LYS A 1 1.73 -36.89 -14.99
N ALA A 2 3.04 -36.89 -15.33
CA ALA A 2 4.05 -36.19 -14.52
C ALA A 2 3.89 -34.65 -14.63
N ASP A 3 3.69 -34.12 -15.82
CA ASP A 3 3.44 -32.68 -16.05
C ASP A 3 2.20 -32.15 -15.31
N ASP A 4 1.18 -32.97 -15.11
CA ASP A 4 -0.05 -32.58 -14.43
C ASP A 4 0.14 -32.56 -12.91
N LEU A 5 1.01 -33.43 -12.37
CA LEU A 5 1.40 -33.42 -10.97
C LEU A 5 2.24 -32.18 -10.62
N PHE A 6 3.19 -31.82 -11.46
CA PHE A 6 4.02 -30.62 -11.29
C PHE A 6 3.21 -29.32 -11.40
N ARG A 7 2.12 -29.29 -12.17
CA ARG A 7 1.21 -28.14 -12.25
C ARG A 7 0.39 -27.90 -10.98
N ARG A 8 0.26 -28.93 -10.12
CA ARG A 8 -0.48 -28.87 -8.85
C ARG A 8 0.43 -28.68 -7.62
N LEU A 9 1.74 -28.85 -7.80
CA LEU A 9 2.70 -28.73 -6.72
C LEU A 9 3.11 -27.25 -6.56
N GLU A 10 2.93 -26.68 -5.39
CA GLU A 10 3.47 -25.38 -5.01
C GLU A 10 4.64 -25.55 -4.05
N ILE A 11 5.79 -25.02 -4.43
CA ILE A 11 7.03 -25.09 -3.65
C ILE A 11 7.34 -23.70 -3.13
N TYR A 12 7.33 -23.52 -1.82
CA TYR A 12 7.67 -22.28 -1.15
C TYR A 12 9.14 -22.30 -0.72
N VAL A 13 9.92 -21.36 -1.25
CA VAL A 13 11.35 -21.26 -0.99
C VAL A 13 11.62 -20.05 -0.11
N PHE A 14 12.15 -20.30 1.08
CA PHE A 14 12.64 -19.28 2.00
C PHE A 14 14.12 -19.04 1.71
N GLY A 15 14.43 -17.96 1.02
CA GLY A 15 15.79 -17.63 0.61
C GLY A 15 16.31 -16.34 1.22
N ASP A 16 17.58 -16.03 0.98
CA ASP A 16 18.15 -14.72 1.33
C ASP A 16 17.53 -13.65 0.43
N PRO A 17 17.01 -12.56 0.98
CA PRO A 17 16.42 -11.46 0.19
C PRO A 17 17.33 -10.87 -0.89
N ARG A 18 18.66 -11.01 -0.73
CA ARG A 18 19.63 -10.55 -1.74
C ARG A 18 19.49 -11.29 -3.07
N TYR A 19 18.99 -12.51 -3.05
CA TYR A 19 18.78 -13.36 -4.23
C TYR A 19 17.33 -13.39 -4.70
N GLU A 20 16.47 -12.52 -4.17
CA GLU A 20 15.04 -12.48 -4.51
C GLU A 20 14.81 -12.38 -6.03
N GLY A 21 15.57 -11.54 -6.73
CA GLY A 21 15.49 -11.41 -8.19
C GLY A 21 15.76 -12.72 -8.93
N ILE A 22 16.74 -13.51 -8.47
CA ILE A 22 17.07 -14.81 -9.06
C ILE A 22 15.89 -15.78 -8.89
N TYR A 23 15.33 -15.85 -7.69
CA TYR A 23 14.20 -16.74 -7.41
C TYR A 23 12.93 -16.31 -8.13
N THR A 24 12.66 -15.01 -8.23
CA THR A 24 11.43 -14.51 -8.85
C THR A 24 11.50 -14.50 -10.37
N ASP A 25 12.64 -14.12 -10.97
CA ASP A 25 12.75 -13.94 -12.41
C ASP A 25 13.20 -15.22 -13.15
N MET A 26 14.14 -15.97 -12.59
CA MET A 26 14.65 -17.18 -13.23
C MET A 26 13.81 -18.42 -12.90
N LEU A 27 13.60 -18.67 -11.61
CA LEU A 27 12.99 -19.92 -11.18
C LEU A 27 11.47 -19.94 -11.36
N SER A 28 10.78 -18.81 -11.19
CA SER A 28 9.33 -18.74 -11.41
C SER A 28 8.96 -18.90 -12.89
N LYS A 29 9.81 -18.44 -13.82
CA LYS A 29 9.60 -18.63 -15.27
C LYS A 29 9.89 -20.06 -15.70
N THR A 30 10.89 -20.70 -15.09
CA THR A 30 11.29 -22.07 -15.44
C THR A 30 10.39 -23.10 -14.74
N TYR A 31 10.05 -22.84 -13.48
CA TYR A 31 9.25 -23.73 -12.65
C TYR A 31 8.08 -22.95 -12.07
N GLY A 32 6.97 -22.87 -12.80
CA GLY A 32 5.78 -22.08 -12.41
C GLY A 32 5.15 -22.42 -11.05
N CYS A 33 5.61 -23.51 -10.40
CA CYS A 33 5.22 -23.92 -9.05
C CYS A 33 6.08 -23.31 -7.95
N LEU A 34 7.21 -22.66 -8.25
CA LEU A 34 8.07 -22.07 -7.23
C LEU A 34 7.56 -20.71 -6.79
N ARG A 35 7.50 -20.52 -5.48
CA ARG A 35 7.12 -19.27 -4.80
C ARG A 35 8.23 -18.87 -3.84
N TYR A 36 8.90 -17.75 -4.13
CA TYR A 36 9.87 -17.19 -3.20
C TYR A 36 9.17 -16.46 -2.05
N VAL A 37 9.56 -16.73 -0.83
CA VAL A 37 9.03 -16.10 0.38
C VAL A 37 10.14 -15.29 1.07
N ASN A 38 9.96 -13.98 1.08
CA ASN A 38 10.77 -13.07 1.89
C ASN A 38 10.09 -12.93 3.27
N LYS A 39 10.60 -13.66 4.27
CA LYS A 39 10.01 -13.69 5.62
C LYS A 39 9.87 -12.30 6.26
N TYR A 40 10.81 -11.41 6.02
CA TYR A 40 10.77 -10.05 6.59
C TYR A 40 9.64 -9.21 5.97
N ARG A 41 9.45 -9.36 4.66
CA ARG A 41 8.32 -8.71 3.95
C ARG A 41 6.98 -9.33 4.38
N THR A 42 6.92 -10.63 4.59
CA THR A 42 5.70 -11.28 5.08
C THR A 42 5.30 -10.74 6.45
N VAL A 43 6.27 -10.59 7.38
CA VAL A 43 6.03 -9.92 8.68
C VAL A 43 5.55 -8.49 8.50
N ALA A 44 6.14 -7.74 7.59
CA ALA A 44 5.76 -6.34 7.34
C ALA A 44 4.34 -6.21 6.76
N VAL A 45 3.97 -7.09 5.83
CA VAL A 45 2.62 -7.15 5.26
C VAL A 45 1.59 -7.53 6.33
N ASP A 46 1.89 -8.54 7.17
CA ASP A 46 1.03 -8.94 8.29
C ASP A 46 0.84 -7.79 9.29
N PHE A 47 1.92 -7.07 9.62
CA PHE A 47 1.88 -5.89 10.48
C PHE A 47 0.96 -4.81 9.91
N VAL A 48 1.19 -4.35 8.68
CA VAL A 48 0.39 -3.28 8.07
C VAL A 48 -1.07 -3.71 7.85
N LYS A 49 -1.32 -4.99 7.54
CA LYS A 49 -2.67 -5.53 7.42
C LYS A 49 -3.45 -5.49 8.74
N LYS A 50 -2.79 -5.83 9.85
CA LYS A 50 -3.42 -5.88 11.18
C LYS A 50 -3.51 -4.50 11.83
N TYR A 51 -2.49 -3.69 11.66
CA TYR A 51 -2.25 -2.44 12.38
C TYR A 51 -1.93 -1.28 11.44
N PRO A 52 -2.79 -0.95 10.45
CA PRO A 52 -2.59 0.29 9.70
C PRO A 52 -2.70 1.48 10.66
N PHE A 53 -1.91 2.52 10.47
CA PHE A 53 -1.87 3.66 11.39
C PHE A 53 -3.25 4.31 11.57
N ALA A 54 -4.06 4.36 10.54
CA ALA A 54 -5.44 4.86 10.61
C ALA A 54 -6.33 4.08 11.60
N SER A 55 -5.97 2.83 11.94
CA SER A 55 -6.75 2.06 12.92
C SER A 55 -6.65 2.59 14.35
N PHE A 56 -5.63 3.39 14.66
CA PHE A 56 -5.36 4.02 15.94
C PHE A 56 -5.79 5.49 16.00
N MET A 57 -6.38 5.98 14.94
CA MET A 57 -6.88 7.35 14.84
C MET A 57 -8.39 7.38 15.10
N ASP A 58 -8.83 8.37 15.87
CA ASP A 58 -10.24 8.63 16.17
C ASP A 58 -10.68 10.02 15.63
N GLU A 59 -11.85 10.47 16.04
CA GLU A 59 -12.43 11.74 15.59
C GLU A 59 -11.66 12.97 16.03
N ARG A 60 -10.73 12.86 16.98
CA ARG A 60 -9.81 13.95 17.33
C ARG A 60 -8.76 14.16 16.24
N HIS A 61 -8.43 13.11 15.49
CA HIS A 61 -7.36 13.05 14.52
C HIS A 61 -7.85 13.16 13.07
N ILE A 62 -9.04 12.63 12.78
CA ILE A 62 -9.57 12.50 11.41
C ILE A 62 -10.97 13.10 11.33
N ASP A 63 -11.23 13.86 10.28
CA ASP A 63 -12.60 14.11 9.83
C ASP A 63 -13.04 12.93 8.94
N ARG A 64 -13.94 12.11 9.48
CA ARG A 64 -14.41 10.90 8.82
C ARG A 64 -15.30 11.17 7.61
N SER A 65 -15.92 12.34 7.55
CA SER A 65 -16.79 12.73 6.44
C SER A 65 -16.00 13.06 5.18
N SER A 66 -14.72 13.43 5.34
CA SER A 66 -13.83 13.81 4.26
C SER A 66 -12.59 12.91 4.14
N ALA A 67 -12.31 12.02 5.12
CA ALA A 67 -11.08 11.26 5.26
C ALA A 67 -9.82 12.13 5.32
N LEU A 68 -9.91 13.31 5.91
CA LEU A 68 -8.80 14.23 6.10
C LEU A 68 -8.26 14.15 7.54
N VAL A 69 -6.94 14.18 7.67
CA VAL A 69 -6.30 14.38 8.98
C VAL A 69 -6.50 15.84 9.39
N LYS A 70 -6.94 16.06 10.63
CA LYS A 70 -7.20 17.39 11.16
C LYS A 70 -5.90 18.20 11.30
N ASP A 71 -6.04 19.51 11.22
CA ASP A 71 -4.92 20.41 11.45
C ASP A 71 -4.32 20.24 12.85
N GLY A 72 -3.02 20.47 12.96
CA GLY A 72 -2.26 20.32 14.22
C GLY A 72 -2.00 18.87 14.67
N VAL A 73 -2.54 17.85 13.99
CA VAL A 73 -2.23 16.43 14.28
C VAL A 73 -0.95 16.02 13.60
N GLU A 74 0.03 15.52 14.34
CA GLU A 74 1.22 14.88 13.78
C GLU A 74 1.15 13.35 13.93
N ILE A 75 1.78 12.65 12.97
CA ILE A 75 1.84 11.17 12.96
C ILE A 75 3.30 10.78 13.06
N ASN A 76 3.71 10.25 14.19
CA ASN A 76 5.08 9.88 14.47
C ASN A 76 5.22 8.36 14.58
N ALA A 77 6.18 7.79 13.86
CA ALA A 77 6.50 6.38 13.90
C ALA A 77 7.98 6.19 14.26
N VAL A 78 8.24 5.74 15.48
CA VAL A 78 9.57 5.50 16.03
C VAL A 78 9.96 4.04 15.77
N PHE A 79 11.04 3.82 15.01
CA PHE A 79 11.60 2.51 14.73
C PHE A 79 12.87 2.29 15.54
N ILE A 80 12.86 1.33 16.45
CA ILE A 80 14.02 0.99 17.28
C ILE A 80 14.71 -0.25 16.74
N GLY A 81 15.98 -0.08 16.33
CA GLY A 81 16.72 -1.02 15.52
C GLY A 81 16.25 -0.99 14.06
N PHE A 82 17.20 -0.92 13.14
CA PHE A 82 16.88 -0.80 11.71
C PHE A 82 17.41 -1.98 10.88
N GLY A 83 17.30 -3.17 11.44
CA GLY A 83 17.60 -4.44 10.78
C GLY A 83 16.59 -4.83 9.70
N LYS A 84 16.75 -6.03 9.16
CA LYS A 84 15.95 -6.52 8.00
C LYS A 84 14.44 -6.42 8.20
N THR A 85 13.93 -6.67 9.42
CA THR A 85 12.48 -6.62 9.72
C THR A 85 11.98 -5.18 9.71
N ASN A 86 12.56 -4.29 10.51
CA ASN A 86 12.10 -2.90 10.59
C ASN A 86 12.25 -2.16 9.26
N ARG A 87 13.28 -2.47 8.47
CA ARG A 87 13.37 -1.92 7.10
C ARG A 87 12.18 -2.32 6.23
N GLN A 88 11.74 -3.58 6.30
CA GLN A 88 10.58 -4.02 5.53
C GLN A 88 9.27 -3.44 6.07
N ILE A 89 9.11 -3.34 7.40
CA ILE A 89 7.94 -2.68 8.02
C ILE A 89 7.90 -1.21 7.59
N PHE A 90 9.02 -0.50 7.67
CA PHE A 90 9.12 0.89 7.22
C PHE A 90 8.72 1.04 5.74
N LEU A 91 9.30 0.27 4.82
CA LEU A 91 9.00 0.34 3.40
C LEU A 91 7.53 0.02 3.09
N THR A 92 6.98 -0.97 3.78
CA THR A 92 5.57 -1.35 3.63
C THR A 92 4.66 -0.27 4.21
N SER A 93 5.01 0.31 5.34
CA SER A 93 4.28 1.41 5.98
C SER A 93 4.27 2.66 5.11
N VAL A 94 5.44 3.08 4.61
CA VAL A 94 5.55 4.24 3.70
C VAL A 94 4.73 4.06 2.44
N ALA A 95 4.64 2.84 1.91
CA ALA A 95 3.83 2.54 0.74
C ALA A 95 2.32 2.40 1.03
N ASN A 96 1.87 2.33 2.28
CA ASN A 96 0.46 2.05 2.61
C ASN A 96 -0.20 3.07 3.54
N ASN A 97 0.55 3.77 4.37
CA ASN A 97 0.01 4.80 5.26
C ASN A 97 0.06 6.17 4.57
N GLN A 98 -0.92 6.44 3.72
CA GLN A 98 -1.06 7.70 3.00
C GLN A 98 -2.12 8.54 3.67
N PHE A 99 -1.74 9.75 4.05
CA PHE A 99 -2.63 10.70 4.70
C PHE A 99 -2.63 12.02 3.94
N ILE A 100 -3.76 12.69 3.98
CA ILE A 100 -3.97 14.01 3.41
C ILE A 100 -4.66 14.90 4.44
N THR A 101 -4.45 16.19 4.31
CA THR A 101 -5.04 17.22 5.17
C THR A 101 -5.55 18.37 4.33
N GLU A 102 -6.35 19.24 4.90
CA GLU A 102 -6.72 20.49 4.28
C GLU A 102 -5.55 21.49 4.38
N GLY A 103 -5.15 22.05 3.28
CA GLY A 103 -4.12 23.08 3.19
C GLY A 103 -4.68 24.40 2.67
N ALA A 104 -3.84 25.43 2.57
CA ALA A 104 -4.25 26.77 2.15
C ALA A 104 -4.80 26.80 0.70
N ASP A 105 -4.25 25.98 -0.17
CA ASP A 105 -4.60 25.93 -1.60
C ASP A 105 -5.38 24.65 -1.98
N GLY A 106 -5.94 23.95 -1.00
CA GLY A 106 -6.68 22.69 -1.20
C GLY A 106 -6.09 21.52 -0.45
N ILE A 107 -6.20 20.32 -0.99
CA ILE A 107 -5.74 19.09 -0.34
C ILE A 107 -4.21 18.97 -0.41
N GLU A 108 -3.58 18.79 0.73
CA GLU A 108 -2.14 18.57 0.88
C GLU A 108 -1.81 17.20 1.47
N ILE A 109 -0.58 16.75 1.24
CA ILE A 109 -0.09 15.51 1.82
C ILE A 109 0.25 15.74 3.29
N LYS A 110 -0.35 14.95 4.19
CA LYS A 110 0.09 14.85 5.57
C LYS A 110 1.20 13.80 5.67
N GLN A 111 2.44 14.27 5.83
CA GLN A 111 3.58 13.38 5.93
C GLN A 111 3.63 12.66 7.28
N VAL A 112 3.91 11.36 7.26
CA VAL A 112 4.27 10.61 8.46
C VAL A 112 5.74 10.85 8.78
N LYS A 113 6.05 11.20 10.03
CA LYS A 113 7.40 11.39 10.55
C LYS A 113 7.96 10.06 11.05
N TYR A 114 8.93 9.52 10.33
CA TYR A 114 9.60 8.27 10.67
C TYR A 114 10.92 8.55 11.39
N HIS A 115 10.98 8.23 12.67
CA HIS A 115 12.16 8.39 13.52
C HIS A 115 12.87 7.05 13.65
N ILE A 116 14.09 6.95 13.17
CA ILE A 116 14.87 5.72 13.10
C ILE A 116 16.00 5.79 14.12
N PHE A 117 15.87 5.00 15.17
CA PHE A 117 16.85 4.86 16.24
C PHE A 117 17.69 3.61 16.03
N ASP A 118 18.96 3.80 15.72
CA ASP A 118 19.91 2.71 15.51
C ASP A 118 21.34 3.20 15.78
N LYS A 119 22.16 2.38 16.41
CA LYS A 119 23.59 2.70 16.65
C LYS A 119 24.37 2.95 15.36
N ASN A 120 23.89 2.44 14.23
CA ASN A 120 24.46 2.62 12.90
C ASN A 120 23.58 3.52 12.02
N ALA A 121 22.84 4.46 12.58
CA ALA A 121 21.85 5.28 11.86
C ALA A 121 22.47 6.05 10.67
N ALA A 122 23.71 6.54 10.79
CA ALA A 122 24.37 7.23 9.69
C ALA A 122 24.64 6.32 8.48
N GLU A 123 25.02 5.05 8.71
CA GLU A 123 25.19 4.06 7.65
C GLU A 123 23.82 3.61 7.10
N ASN A 124 22.85 3.43 7.96
CA ASN A 124 21.47 3.11 7.57
C ASN A 124 20.85 4.21 6.71
N ASN A 125 21.13 5.48 7.00
CA ASN A 125 20.71 6.59 6.15
C ASN A 125 21.27 6.46 4.73
N LYS A 126 22.55 6.12 4.58
CA LYS A 126 23.16 5.86 3.26
C LYS A 126 22.45 4.68 2.55
N ASN A 127 22.16 3.62 3.26
CA ASN A 127 21.55 2.41 2.70
C ASN A 127 20.07 2.60 2.35
N LEU A 128 19.35 3.42 3.10
CA LEU A 128 17.95 3.76 2.81
C LEU A 128 17.80 4.72 1.67
N ASN A 129 18.75 5.63 1.52
CA ASN A 129 18.82 6.45 0.33
C ASN A 129 18.86 5.60 -0.95
N HIS A 130 19.19 4.32 -0.88
CA HIS A 130 19.03 3.43 -2.03
C HIS A 130 17.59 3.21 -2.43
N THR A 131 16.60 3.20 -1.54
CA THR A 131 15.20 2.93 -1.90
C THR A 131 14.52 4.14 -2.57
N TYR A 132 14.75 5.34 -2.01
CA TYR A 132 14.31 6.59 -2.63
C TYR A 132 15.46 7.34 -3.30
N TYR A 133 16.68 6.80 -3.24
CA TYR A 133 17.92 7.44 -3.67
C TYR A 133 17.80 7.96 -5.09
N ARG A 134 17.30 7.12 -5.98
CA ARG A 134 17.17 7.47 -7.37
C ARG A 134 16.22 8.64 -7.57
N PHE A 135 15.04 8.58 -6.96
CA PHE A 135 14.06 9.67 -7.05
C PHE A 135 14.62 10.96 -6.46
N ARG A 136 15.15 10.90 -5.23
CA ARG A 136 15.70 12.08 -4.56
C ARG A 136 16.90 12.67 -5.31
N THR A 137 17.80 11.84 -5.83
CA THR A 137 19.03 12.30 -6.49
C THR A 137 18.76 12.81 -7.90
N GLU A 138 18.02 12.06 -8.71
CA GLU A 138 17.75 12.45 -10.09
C GLU A 138 16.77 13.62 -10.13
N MET A 139 15.75 13.65 -9.26
CA MET A 139 14.75 14.71 -9.25
C MET A 139 15.21 15.99 -8.54
N LYS A 140 16.24 15.95 -7.68
CA LYS A 140 16.80 17.13 -7.02
C LYS A 140 17.37 18.12 -8.03
N ASN A 141 18.04 17.62 -9.07
CA ASN A 141 18.75 18.42 -10.07
C ASN A 141 18.03 18.45 -11.42
N ALA A 142 16.86 17.82 -11.52
CA ALA A 142 16.09 17.79 -12.76
C ALA A 142 15.45 19.15 -13.05
N ASP A 143 15.45 19.55 -14.33
CA ASP A 143 14.63 20.67 -14.77
C ASP A 143 13.15 20.30 -14.66
N LYS A 144 12.48 20.87 -13.68
CA LYS A 144 11.07 20.55 -13.38
C LYS A 144 10.13 20.88 -14.55
N SER A 145 10.53 21.74 -15.48
CA SER A 145 9.73 22.09 -16.66
C SER A 145 9.63 20.94 -17.66
N GLU A 146 10.57 19.99 -17.62
CA GLU A 146 10.56 18.80 -18.48
C GLU A 146 9.59 17.71 -18.00
N TYR A 147 9.05 17.83 -16.80
CA TYR A 147 8.21 16.81 -16.17
C TYR A 147 6.78 17.31 -15.94
N LEU A 148 5.88 16.36 -15.79
CA LEU A 148 4.59 16.62 -15.16
C LEU A 148 4.79 17.00 -13.69
N PRO A 149 3.81 17.65 -13.03
CA PRO A 149 3.91 17.98 -11.61
C PRO A 149 4.39 16.79 -10.78
N MET A 150 5.50 16.94 -10.06
CA MET A 150 6.13 15.84 -9.33
C MET A 150 5.38 15.53 -8.04
N PRO A 151 5.19 14.24 -7.69
CA PRO A 151 4.59 13.87 -6.43
C PRO A 151 5.54 14.18 -5.27
N GLN A 152 4.98 14.59 -4.15
CA GLN A 152 5.72 14.63 -2.89
C GLN A 152 5.79 13.23 -2.28
N LEU A 153 6.86 12.95 -1.54
CA LEU A 153 6.94 11.73 -0.76
C LEU A 153 6.08 11.87 0.52
N PRO A 154 5.28 10.85 0.88
CA PRO A 154 4.40 10.93 2.03
C PRO A 154 5.12 10.67 3.36
N ALA A 155 6.44 10.57 3.35
CA ALA A 155 7.28 10.24 4.49
C ALA A 155 8.36 11.29 4.70
N GLN A 156 8.55 11.68 5.96
CA GLN A 156 9.70 12.43 6.44
C GLN A 156 10.53 11.54 7.35
N GLU A 157 11.82 11.46 7.13
CA GLU A 157 12.71 10.54 7.85
C GLU A 157 13.72 11.29 8.71
N PHE A 158 13.86 10.86 9.96
CA PHE A 158 14.82 11.36 10.94
C PHE A 158 15.65 10.20 11.46
N TYR A 159 16.98 10.35 11.42
CA TYR A 159 17.92 9.32 11.84
C TYR A 159 18.61 9.73 13.14
N HIS A 160 18.40 8.93 14.18
CA HIS A 160 18.95 9.14 15.52
C HIS A 160 20.01 8.09 15.82
N GLN A 161 21.28 8.51 15.84
CA GLN A 161 22.38 7.62 16.20
C GLN A 161 22.56 7.63 17.72
N THR A 162 22.04 6.60 18.38
CA THR A 162 22.08 6.45 19.82
C THR A 162 22.00 4.99 20.23
N ASP A 163 22.49 4.66 21.42
CA ASP A 163 22.35 3.34 22.03
C ASP A 163 21.15 3.33 22.97
N ILE A 164 20.41 2.24 23.00
CA ILE A 164 19.23 2.03 23.86
C ILE A 164 19.54 2.06 25.35
N ASN A 165 20.83 1.98 25.74
CA ASN A 165 21.30 2.06 27.12
C ASN A 165 21.66 3.49 27.56
N GLU A 166 21.60 4.46 26.63
CA GLU A 166 21.88 5.86 26.93
C GLU A 166 20.63 6.60 27.40
N VAL A 167 20.77 7.50 28.37
CA VAL A 167 19.67 8.39 28.83
C VAL A 167 19.14 9.20 27.66
N LYS A 168 20.00 9.70 26.81
CA LYS A 168 19.66 10.47 25.61
C LYS A 168 18.65 9.74 24.70
N PHE A 169 18.70 8.40 24.62
CA PHE A 169 17.75 7.61 23.83
C PHE A 169 16.30 7.84 24.32
N TYR A 170 16.09 7.77 25.64
CA TYR A 170 14.76 7.97 26.24
C TYR A 170 14.31 9.41 26.14
N ASP A 171 15.20 10.38 26.37
CA ASP A 171 14.92 11.82 26.27
C ASP A 171 14.47 12.22 24.86
N GLU A 172 15.10 11.64 23.82
CA GLU A 172 14.72 11.92 22.44
C GLU A 172 13.35 11.30 22.09
N ILE A 173 13.05 10.08 22.55
CA ILE A 173 11.74 9.46 22.35
C ILE A 173 10.67 10.26 23.08
N GLU A 174 10.90 10.64 24.36
CA GLU A 174 9.96 11.46 25.13
C GLU A 174 9.58 12.73 24.38
N LYS A 175 10.56 13.48 23.88
CA LYS A 175 10.33 14.72 23.10
C LYS A 175 9.46 14.48 21.87
N ILE A 176 9.61 13.34 21.21
CA ILE A 176 8.82 13.01 20.03
C ILE A 176 7.38 12.69 20.41
N VAL A 177 7.18 11.82 21.43
CA VAL A 177 5.86 11.29 21.76
C VAL A 177 5.01 12.20 22.64
N THR A 178 5.61 13.27 23.19
CA THR A 178 4.93 14.29 24.00
C THR A 178 4.84 15.65 23.32
N ALA A 179 5.25 15.77 22.05
CA ALA A 179 5.31 17.03 21.33
C ALA A 179 3.94 17.70 21.15
N GLY A 180 2.91 16.91 20.90
CA GLY A 180 1.53 17.40 20.76
C GLY A 180 0.53 16.48 21.44
N ALA A 181 -0.46 17.08 22.13
CA ALA A 181 -1.47 16.32 22.87
C ALA A 181 -2.37 15.46 21.97
N ASN A 182 -2.51 15.83 20.72
CA ASN A 182 -3.31 15.12 19.71
C ASN A 182 -2.45 14.33 18.70
N ASP A 183 -1.15 14.16 18.97
CA ASP A 183 -0.30 13.41 18.06
C ASP A 183 -0.58 11.91 18.14
N VAL A 184 -0.45 11.24 17.00
CA VAL A 184 -0.59 9.78 16.90
C VAL A 184 0.80 9.17 16.87
N ASN A 185 1.16 8.47 17.95
CA ASN A 185 2.51 7.98 18.15
C ASN A 185 2.59 6.46 18.12
N PHE A 186 3.60 5.96 17.42
CA PHE A 186 3.89 4.53 17.27
C PHE A 186 5.35 4.26 17.61
N ILE A 187 5.61 3.16 18.33
CA ILE A 187 6.96 2.65 18.56
C ILE A 187 7.02 1.21 18.07
N VAL A 188 7.95 0.89 17.17
CA VAL A 188 8.16 -0.44 16.60
C VAL A 188 9.54 -0.96 17.00
N ILE A 189 9.58 -1.96 17.87
CA ILE A 189 10.79 -2.56 18.42
C ILE A 189 11.11 -3.83 17.63
N ALA A 190 12.22 -3.85 16.90
CA ALA A 190 12.66 -5.05 16.18
C ALA A 190 14.18 -5.05 15.96
N PHE A 191 14.92 -5.16 17.04
CA PHE A 191 16.39 -5.33 17.04
C PHE A 191 16.77 -6.60 17.81
N GLY A 192 18.03 -6.98 17.83
CA GLY A 192 18.54 -8.06 18.64
C GLY A 192 17.75 -9.38 18.56
N ASN A 193 17.52 -9.97 19.70
CA ASN A 193 16.72 -11.20 19.89
C ASN A 193 15.39 -10.87 20.59
N ASP A 194 14.56 -11.91 20.78
CA ASP A 194 13.23 -11.73 21.37
C ASP A 194 13.27 -11.21 22.81
N PHE A 195 14.26 -11.65 23.61
CA PHE A 195 14.39 -11.23 25.01
C PHE A 195 14.80 -9.74 25.13
N GLU A 196 15.72 -9.28 24.31
CA GLU A 196 16.10 -7.86 24.25
C GLU A 196 14.93 -6.97 23.81
N ASN A 197 14.14 -7.44 22.84
CA ASN A 197 12.94 -6.73 22.41
C ASN A 197 11.89 -6.66 23.52
N ILE A 198 11.69 -7.74 24.28
CA ILE A 198 10.76 -7.80 25.43
C ILE A 198 11.23 -6.87 26.55
N ASP A 199 12.52 -6.92 26.93
CA ASP A 199 13.07 -6.08 27.98
C ASP A 199 12.91 -4.59 27.66
N LEU A 200 13.24 -4.19 26.43
CA LEU A 200 13.04 -2.81 26.00
C LEU A 200 11.56 -2.41 25.96
N ALA A 201 10.68 -3.33 25.52
CA ALA A 201 9.24 -3.06 25.52
C ALA A 201 8.73 -2.77 26.94
N HIS A 202 9.15 -3.54 27.95
CA HIS A 202 8.81 -3.30 29.35
C HIS A 202 9.28 -1.90 29.81
N LYS A 203 10.53 -1.56 29.55
CA LYS A 203 11.08 -0.24 29.92
C LYS A 203 10.29 0.90 29.26
N LEU A 204 9.93 0.76 27.99
CA LEU A 204 9.17 1.79 27.27
C LEU A 204 7.70 1.86 27.70
N ILE A 205 7.09 0.76 28.14
CA ILE A 205 5.75 0.76 28.75
C ILE A 205 5.76 1.55 30.07
N GLU A 206 6.78 1.34 30.92
CA GLU A 206 6.95 2.13 32.15
C GLU A 206 7.17 3.61 31.84
N LYS A 207 8.08 3.93 30.93
CA LYS A 207 8.36 5.29 30.48
C LYS A 207 7.13 5.97 29.88
N ARG A 208 6.35 5.29 29.07
CA ARG A 208 5.07 5.80 28.52
C ARG A 208 4.15 6.29 29.63
N ARG A 209 4.07 5.54 30.76
CA ARG A 209 3.25 5.91 31.94
C ARG A 209 3.83 7.13 32.64
N GLU A 210 5.16 7.19 32.82
CA GLU A 210 5.85 8.34 33.42
C GLU A 210 5.66 9.60 32.58
N TRP A 211 5.77 9.51 31.27
CA TRP A 211 5.59 10.63 30.33
C TRP A 211 4.12 11.06 30.16
N GLY A 212 3.16 10.22 30.58
CA GLY A 212 1.74 10.45 30.31
C GLY A 212 1.40 10.44 28.82
N ALA A 213 2.24 9.80 28.01
CA ALA A 213 2.14 9.82 26.55
C ALA A 213 1.17 8.77 26.00
N ASN A 214 0.39 9.15 24.97
CA ASN A 214 -0.42 8.22 24.21
C ASN A 214 0.43 7.62 23.08
N VAL A 215 0.91 6.40 23.29
CA VAL A 215 1.83 5.71 22.36
C VAL A 215 1.41 4.26 22.17
N ASN A 216 1.35 3.82 20.92
CA ASN A 216 1.13 2.43 20.56
C ASN A 216 2.48 1.72 20.37
N ILE A 217 2.76 0.72 21.20
CA ILE A 217 4.04 -0.01 21.20
C ILE A 217 3.87 -1.35 20.52
N PHE A 218 4.71 -1.65 19.52
CA PHE A 218 4.77 -2.90 18.80
C PHE A 218 6.12 -3.57 19.05
N VAL A 219 6.09 -4.82 19.45
CA VAL A 219 7.29 -5.58 19.79
C VAL A 219 7.39 -6.83 18.92
N LYS A 220 8.52 -6.98 18.22
CA LYS A 220 8.76 -8.18 17.43
C LYS A 220 9.20 -9.33 18.30
N ILE A 221 8.44 -10.42 18.24
CA ILE A 221 8.71 -11.68 18.94
C ILE A 221 8.49 -12.81 17.93
N ARG A 222 9.56 -13.56 17.63
CA ARG A 222 9.53 -14.60 16.59
C ARG A 222 8.88 -15.90 17.06
N ARG A 223 9.02 -16.21 18.35
CA ARG A 223 8.53 -17.46 18.94
C ARG A 223 7.42 -17.18 19.94
N GLU A 224 6.60 -18.17 20.22
CA GLU A 224 5.70 -18.11 21.35
C GLU A 224 6.47 -18.36 22.65
N TYR A 225 6.15 -17.57 23.66
CA TYR A 225 6.63 -17.74 25.03
C TYR A 225 5.43 -17.72 25.97
N ASP A 226 5.49 -18.51 27.02
CA ASP A 226 4.47 -18.51 28.07
C ASP A 226 4.35 -17.10 28.71
N GLY A 227 3.14 -16.63 28.86
CA GLY A 227 2.86 -15.32 29.44
C GLY A 227 2.90 -14.11 28.48
N ILE A 228 3.35 -14.25 27.23
CA ILE A 228 3.33 -13.14 26.25
C ILE A 228 1.91 -12.65 26.00
N SER A 229 0.92 -13.52 26.02
CA SER A 229 -0.49 -13.15 25.89
C SER A 229 -1.01 -12.21 27.00
N LEU A 230 -0.28 -12.06 28.10
CA LEU A 230 -0.62 -11.11 29.16
C LEU A 230 -0.39 -9.65 28.73
N PHE A 231 0.52 -9.43 27.77
CA PHE A 231 0.88 -8.09 27.29
C PHE A 231 0.22 -7.75 25.95
N ASP A 232 0.02 -8.76 25.08
CA ASP A 232 -0.48 -8.57 23.73
C ASP A 232 -1.91 -8.02 23.73
N GLY A 233 -2.07 -6.91 22.99
CA GLY A 233 -3.34 -6.20 22.86
C GLY A 233 -3.75 -5.35 24.07
N LYS A 234 -2.94 -5.32 25.16
CA LYS A 234 -3.20 -4.52 26.35
C LYS A 234 -2.21 -3.38 26.52
N GLU A 235 -0.95 -3.73 26.77
CA GLU A 235 0.12 -2.77 26.98
C GLU A 235 0.97 -2.54 25.74
N CYS A 236 1.08 -3.56 24.88
CA CYS A 236 1.74 -3.52 23.58
C CYS A 236 1.12 -4.55 22.65
N TYR A 237 1.54 -4.52 21.39
CA TYR A 237 1.12 -5.45 20.35
C TYR A 237 2.30 -6.34 19.94
N VAL A 238 2.12 -7.65 20.00
CA VAL A 238 3.13 -8.61 19.56
C VAL A 238 3.05 -8.81 18.05
N ILE A 239 4.18 -8.61 17.36
CA ILE A 239 4.28 -8.76 15.91
C ILE A 239 5.37 -9.76 15.53
N GLY A 240 5.30 -10.30 14.32
CA GLY A 240 6.40 -11.08 13.72
C GLY A 240 6.55 -12.52 14.24
N ASN A 241 5.53 -13.09 14.86
CA ASN A 241 5.53 -14.51 15.22
C ASN A 241 5.64 -15.35 13.94
N GLU A 242 6.79 -16.03 13.77
CA GLU A 242 7.12 -16.71 12.52
C GLU A 242 6.16 -17.90 12.26
N SER A 243 5.67 -18.59 13.27
CA SER A 243 4.73 -19.71 13.10
C SER A 243 3.35 -19.26 12.62
N LYS A 244 2.92 -18.06 13.03
CA LYS A 244 1.58 -17.51 12.71
C LYS A 244 1.55 -16.69 11.44
N CYS A 245 2.65 -16.01 11.08
CA CYS A 245 2.64 -15.10 9.94
C CYS A 245 3.59 -15.50 8.79
N VAL A 246 4.65 -16.29 9.06
CA VAL A 246 5.62 -16.67 8.03
C VAL A 246 5.43 -18.13 7.57
N TYR A 247 5.29 -19.07 8.51
CA TYR A 247 5.17 -20.50 8.21
C TYR A 247 3.73 -21.02 8.20
N ASP A 248 2.76 -20.14 8.37
CA ASP A 248 1.36 -20.49 8.25
C ASP A 248 0.99 -20.79 6.79
N ILE A 249 0.42 -21.96 6.54
CA ILE A 249 0.08 -22.42 5.18
C ILE A 249 -0.97 -21.52 4.51
N HIS A 250 -1.90 -20.94 5.28
CA HIS A 250 -2.92 -20.04 4.74
C HIS A 250 -2.30 -18.72 4.31
N THR A 251 -1.30 -18.23 5.04
CA THR A 251 -0.52 -17.05 4.67
C THR A 251 0.30 -17.31 3.40
N LEU A 252 0.89 -18.50 3.28
CA LEU A 252 1.73 -18.88 2.15
C LEU A 252 0.95 -19.18 0.87
N LYS A 253 -0.16 -19.92 0.96
CA LYS A 253 -0.97 -20.33 -0.21
C LYS A 253 -1.79 -19.23 -0.85
N GLY A 254 -1.62 -18.05 -0.43
CA GLY A 254 -2.40 -16.93 -0.91
C GLY A 254 -3.39 -16.53 0.15
N SER A 255 -2.87 -15.70 0.99
CA SER A 255 -3.73 -14.92 1.87
C SER A 255 -4.88 -14.36 1.03
N VAL A 256 -6.02 -14.16 1.65
CA VAL A 256 -7.15 -13.43 1.08
C VAL A 256 -6.69 -12.19 0.31
N LEU A 257 -5.66 -11.51 0.81
CA LEU A 257 -5.04 -10.36 0.18
C LEU A 257 -4.50 -10.67 -1.24
N TYR A 258 -3.90 -11.83 -1.44
CA TYR A 258 -3.40 -12.24 -2.75
C TYR A 258 -4.52 -12.56 -3.73
N ASN A 259 -5.59 -13.20 -3.24
CA ASN A 259 -6.79 -13.44 -4.04
C ASN A 259 -7.46 -12.12 -4.45
N MET A 260 -7.63 -11.19 -3.51
CA MET A 260 -8.15 -9.86 -3.80
C MET A 260 -7.31 -9.13 -4.85
N ALA A 261 -5.97 -9.20 -4.73
CA ALA A 261 -5.06 -8.59 -5.70
C ALA A 261 -5.21 -9.19 -7.10
N ARG A 262 -5.40 -10.51 -7.19
CA ARG A 262 -5.66 -11.19 -8.47
C ARG A 262 -7.04 -10.84 -9.05
N MET A 263 -8.07 -10.81 -8.22
CA MET A 263 -9.42 -10.42 -8.65
C MET A 263 -9.43 -8.98 -9.15
N ARG A 264 -8.71 -8.07 -8.46
CA ARG A 264 -8.57 -6.70 -8.92
C ARG A 264 -7.88 -6.61 -10.29
N ASP A 265 -6.87 -7.44 -10.55
CA ASP A 265 -6.21 -7.50 -11.85
C ASP A 265 -7.14 -7.97 -12.97
N GLU A 266 -8.00 -8.92 -12.67
CA GLU A 266 -9.03 -9.41 -13.58
C GLU A 266 -10.05 -8.31 -13.95
N ILE A 267 -10.53 -7.58 -12.94
CA ILE A 267 -11.46 -6.45 -13.15
C ILE A 267 -10.79 -5.36 -14.00
N TYR A 268 -9.54 -5.03 -13.70
CA TYR A 268 -8.77 -4.07 -14.48
C TYR A 268 -8.67 -4.47 -15.95
N ALA A 269 -8.43 -5.74 -16.23
CA ALA A 269 -8.35 -6.26 -17.60
C ALA A 269 -9.71 -6.22 -18.32
N LEU A 270 -10.80 -6.53 -17.62
CA LEU A 270 -12.16 -6.43 -18.14
C LEU A 270 -12.54 -4.98 -18.47
N GLU A 271 -12.24 -4.05 -17.59
CA GLU A 271 -12.50 -2.64 -17.82
C GLU A 271 -11.69 -2.07 -18.98
N TYR A 272 -10.42 -2.50 -19.11
CA TYR A 272 -9.61 -2.13 -20.26
C TYR A 272 -10.20 -2.67 -21.58
N MET A 273 -10.71 -3.88 -21.57
CA MET A 273 -11.40 -4.47 -22.74
C MET A 273 -12.65 -3.64 -23.11
N VAL A 274 -13.49 -3.31 -22.14
CA VAL A 274 -14.67 -2.46 -22.35
C VAL A 274 -14.29 -1.10 -22.92
N THR A 275 -13.31 -0.44 -22.32
CA THR A 275 -12.87 0.90 -22.74
C THR A 275 -12.22 0.89 -24.13
N SER A 276 -11.45 -0.17 -24.45
CA SER A 276 -10.74 -0.26 -25.73
C SER A 276 -11.62 -0.68 -26.90
N GLU A 277 -12.64 -1.51 -26.64
CA GLU A 277 -13.53 -2.05 -27.66
C GLU A 277 -14.86 -1.27 -27.76
N GLY A 278 -15.17 -0.40 -26.80
CA GLY A 278 -16.35 0.44 -26.80
C GLY A 278 -17.67 -0.35 -26.67
N ARG A 279 -17.60 -1.62 -26.25
CA ARG A 279 -18.75 -2.51 -26.12
C ARG A 279 -18.78 -3.22 -24.76
N VAL A 280 -19.96 -3.63 -24.38
CA VAL A 280 -20.14 -4.50 -23.20
C VAL A 280 -19.62 -5.90 -23.54
N PRO A 281 -18.73 -6.52 -22.74
CA PRO A 281 -18.23 -7.85 -22.96
C PRO A 281 -19.37 -8.90 -22.92
N SER A 282 -19.30 -9.90 -23.80
CA SER A 282 -20.14 -11.08 -23.71
C SER A 282 -19.67 -12.00 -22.56
N GLU A 283 -20.48 -13.01 -22.20
CA GLU A 283 -20.05 -14.01 -21.22
C GLU A 283 -18.80 -14.78 -21.65
N GLU A 284 -18.69 -15.06 -22.97
CA GLU A 284 -17.50 -15.70 -23.53
C GLU A 284 -16.26 -14.79 -23.39
N ASP A 285 -16.42 -13.48 -23.58
CA ASP A 285 -15.34 -12.49 -23.40
C ASP A 285 -14.89 -12.45 -21.94
N ILE A 286 -15.82 -12.49 -21.00
CA ILE A 286 -15.54 -12.49 -19.58
C ILE A 286 -14.76 -13.75 -19.18
N GLU A 287 -15.26 -14.92 -19.58
CA GLU A 287 -14.60 -16.20 -19.28
C GLU A 287 -13.22 -16.28 -19.92
N ARG A 288 -13.09 -15.82 -21.17
CA ARG A 288 -11.79 -15.71 -21.86
C ARG A 288 -10.86 -14.78 -21.12
N CYS A 289 -11.30 -13.57 -20.77
CA CYS A 289 -10.50 -12.59 -20.04
C CYS A 289 -10.04 -13.12 -18.68
N ARG A 290 -10.95 -13.75 -17.92
CA ARG A 290 -10.64 -14.40 -16.65
C ARG A 290 -9.54 -15.46 -16.79
N LYS A 291 -9.66 -16.30 -17.79
CA LYS A 291 -8.72 -17.38 -18.08
C LYS A 291 -7.34 -16.85 -18.49
N ASP A 292 -7.33 -15.82 -19.33
CA ASP A 292 -6.10 -15.20 -19.82
C ASP A 292 -5.42 -14.39 -18.73
N THR A 293 -6.17 -13.64 -17.94
CA THR A 293 -5.64 -12.89 -16.80
C THR A 293 -5.06 -13.82 -15.73
N TYR A 294 -5.74 -14.94 -15.44
CA TYR A 294 -5.21 -15.95 -14.52
C TYR A 294 -3.87 -16.52 -15.01
N LYS A 295 -3.75 -16.84 -16.29
CA LYS A 295 -2.48 -17.30 -16.86
C LYS A 295 -1.40 -16.23 -16.81
N ALA A 296 -1.75 -15.00 -17.25
CA ALA A 296 -0.83 -13.89 -17.29
C ALA A 296 -0.32 -13.53 -15.86
N TRP A 297 -1.17 -13.61 -14.85
CA TRP A 297 -0.79 -13.34 -13.45
C TRP A 297 0.41 -14.18 -13.01
N PHE A 298 0.47 -15.44 -13.38
CA PHE A 298 1.54 -16.34 -12.95
C PHE A 298 2.74 -16.38 -13.90
N ARG A 299 2.55 -16.09 -15.16
CA ARG A 299 3.57 -16.30 -16.22
C ARG A 299 4.17 -15.01 -16.76
N ASP A 300 3.33 -14.03 -17.03
CA ASP A 300 3.71 -12.90 -17.89
C ASP A 300 3.80 -11.60 -17.10
N LYS A 301 3.03 -11.47 -16.01
CA LYS A 301 2.99 -10.25 -15.22
C LYS A 301 4.24 -10.09 -14.38
N LEU A 302 4.82 -8.90 -14.44
CA LEU A 302 6.02 -8.59 -13.66
C LEU A 302 5.74 -8.68 -12.13
N PRO A 303 6.70 -9.14 -11.33
CA PRO A 303 6.57 -9.14 -9.87
C PRO A 303 6.17 -7.78 -9.30
N LEU A 304 6.72 -6.70 -9.87
CA LEU A 304 6.39 -5.32 -9.52
C LEU A 304 4.89 -5.00 -9.68
N GLU A 305 4.27 -5.46 -10.75
CA GLU A 305 2.85 -5.21 -11.04
C GLU A 305 1.93 -6.03 -10.13
N ARG A 306 2.27 -7.31 -9.89
CA ARG A 306 1.52 -8.16 -8.95
C ARG A 306 1.58 -7.61 -7.53
N GLU A 307 2.76 -7.19 -7.12
CA GLU A 307 2.96 -6.61 -5.79
C GLU A 307 2.26 -5.24 -5.66
N SER A 308 2.18 -4.44 -6.73
CA SER A 308 1.40 -3.20 -6.75
C SER A 308 -0.07 -3.44 -6.43
N ASN A 309 -0.69 -4.46 -7.04
CA ASN A 309 -2.07 -4.84 -6.75
C ASN A 309 -2.23 -5.37 -5.32
N LEU A 310 -1.23 -6.13 -4.81
CA LEU A 310 -1.21 -6.58 -3.42
C LEU A 310 -1.21 -5.39 -2.43
N TYR A 311 -0.36 -4.41 -2.67
CA TYR A 311 -0.27 -3.21 -1.82
C TYR A 311 -1.52 -2.33 -1.93
N CYS A 312 -2.16 -2.30 -3.08
CA CYS A 312 -3.46 -1.66 -3.25
C CYS A 312 -4.52 -2.29 -2.32
N CYS A 313 -4.65 -3.62 -2.35
CA CYS A 313 -5.56 -4.33 -1.45
C CYS A 313 -5.14 -4.22 0.03
N LEU A 314 -3.84 -4.18 0.32
CA LEU A 314 -3.33 -4.00 1.68
C LEU A 314 -3.76 -2.66 2.29
N SER A 315 -3.85 -1.60 1.48
CA SER A 315 -4.27 -0.27 1.92
C SER A 315 -5.77 -0.14 2.20
N LEU A 316 -6.58 -1.13 1.81
CA LEU A 316 -8.03 -1.06 1.92
C LEU A 316 -8.51 -0.84 3.36
N ARG A 317 -7.91 -1.56 4.34
CA ARG A 317 -8.26 -1.39 5.76
C ARG A 317 -7.96 0.02 6.26
N SER A 318 -6.81 0.58 5.87
CA SER A 318 -6.46 1.96 6.22
C SER A 318 -7.51 2.94 5.70
N LYS A 319 -7.93 2.82 4.44
CA LYS A 319 -8.94 3.68 3.82
C LYS A 319 -10.32 3.54 4.46
N LEU A 320 -10.74 2.32 4.79
CA LEU A 320 -11.99 2.09 5.53
C LEU A 320 -11.92 2.74 6.92
N ASN A 321 -10.78 2.61 7.61
CA ASN A 321 -10.60 3.23 8.93
C ASN A 321 -10.64 4.77 8.86
N MET A 322 -10.19 5.37 7.77
CA MET A 322 -10.33 6.82 7.55
C MET A 322 -11.80 7.27 7.52
N MET A 323 -12.71 6.39 7.11
CA MET A 323 -14.17 6.65 7.10
C MET A 323 -14.91 6.19 8.38
N GLY A 324 -14.19 5.67 9.39
CA GLY A 324 -14.83 5.05 10.57
C GLY A 324 -15.41 3.68 10.32
N LEU A 325 -14.96 3.01 9.27
CA LEU A 325 -15.33 1.64 8.94
C LEU A 325 -14.14 0.70 9.13
N ASP A 326 -14.43 -0.59 9.25
CA ASP A 326 -13.44 -1.66 9.25
C ASP A 326 -14.02 -2.88 8.53
N TYR A 327 -13.29 -3.97 8.44
CA TYR A 327 -13.81 -5.24 7.96
C TYR A 327 -13.36 -6.39 8.87
N CYS A 328 -14.23 -7.37 9.01
CA CYS A 328 -13.96 -8.62 9.72
C CYS A 328 -14.47 -9.81 8.90
N LYS A 329 -14.13 -11.01 9.31
CA LYS A 329 -14.67 -12.21 8.66
C LYS A 329 -16.19 -12.30 8.85
N LYS A 330 -16.88 -12.90 7.89
CA LYS A 330 -18.36 -13.00 7.95
C LYS A 330 -18.88 -13.71 9.19
N GLU A 331 -18.12 -14.68 9.71
CA GLU A 331 -18.42 -15.44 10.92
C GLU A 331 -18.13 -14.70 12.23
N GLU A 332 -17.33 -13.61 12.19
CA GLU A 332 -17.02 -12.82 13.38
C GLU A 332 -18.21 -11.91 13.78
N GLN A 333 -18.25 -11.52 15.07
CA GLN A 333 -19.24 -10.58 15.57
C GLN A 333 -19.09 -9.20 14.92
N GLY A 334 -20.19 -8.48 14.78
CA GLY A 334 -20.27 -7.14 14.20
C GLY A 334 -21.41 -7.04 13.21
N GLU A 335 -22.12 -5.94 13.24
CA GLU A 335 -23.20 -5.64 12.32
C GLU A 335 -22.64 -5.32 10.92
N ALA A 336 -23.04 -6.12 9.93
CA ALA A 336 -22.60 -5.94 8.55
C ALA A 336 -23.35 -4.77 7.91
N LEU A 337 -22.62 -3.88 7.24
CA LEU A 337 -23.24 -2.90 6.35
C LEU A 337 -23.71 -3.59 5.06
N SER A 338 -24.84 -3.13 4.51
CA SER A 338 -25.23 -3.46 3.15
C SER A 338 -24.39 -2.68 2.12
N GLU A 339 -24.47 -3.07 0.85
CA GLU A 339 -23.79 -2.34 -0.24
C GLU A 339 -24.35 -0.90 -0.36
N GLU A 340 -25.66 -0.73 -0.19
CA GLU A 340 -26.31 0.57 -0.23
C GLU A 340 -25.88 1.46 0.94
N GLU A 341 -25.76 0.92 2.15
CA GLU A 341 -25.26 1.67 3.31
C GLU A 341 -23.80 2.07 3.15
N TYR A 342 -22.96 1.18 2.62
CA TYR A 342 -21.58 1.50 2.30
C TYR A 342 -21.52 2.62 1.24
N ALA A 343 -22.27 2.51 0.16
CA ALA A 343 -22.32 3.52 -0.89
C ALA A 343 -22.86 4.86 -0.39
N ALA A 344 -23.85 4.85 0.50
CA ALA A 344 -24.39 6.07 1.13
C ALA A 344 -23.38 6.81 2.01
N ILE A 345 -22.41 6.11 2.58
CA ILE A 345 -21.29 6.72 3.32
C ILE A 345 -20.20 7.18 2.36
N TYR A 346 -19.68 6.26 1.54
CA TYR A 346 -18.50 6.45 0.72
C TYR A 346 -18.69 7.41 -0.45
N ALA A 347 -19.83 7.28 -1.14
CA ALA A 347 -20.11 7.96 -2.40
C ALA A 347 -21.26 9.00 -2.27
N LYS A 348 -21.53 9.51 -1.06
CA LYS A 348 -22.63 10.44 -0.76
C LYS A 348 -22.59 11.69 -1.64
N ASP A 349 -21.44 12.36 -1.68
CA ASP A 349 -21.28 13.66 -2.35
C ASP A 349 -20.78 13.53 -3.80
N PHE A 350 -20.32 12.37 -4.16
CA PHE A 350 -19.91 12.02 -5.52
C PHE A 350 -20.37 10.58 -5.84
N PRO A 351 -21.62 10.41 -6.22
CA PRO A 351 -22.19 9.10 -6.52
C PRO A 351 -21.45 8.40 -7.65
N ILE A 352 -21.40 7.08 -7.54
CA ILE A 352 -20.90 6.24 -8.62
C ILE A 352 -21.94 6.25 -9.73
N ASP A 353 -21.55 6.75 -10.92
CA ASP A 353 -22.43 6.71 -12.09
C ASP A 353 -22.54 5.27 -12.60
N LYS A 354 -23.73 4.70 -12.44
CA LYS A 354 -24.08 3.34 -12.91
C LYS A 354 -24.77 3.35 -14.29
N SER A 355 -25.02 4.52 -14.86
CA SER A 355 -25.82 4.65 -16.09
C SER A 355 -25.09 4.22 -17.35
N SER A 356 -23.76 4.31 -17.38
CA SER A 356 -22.95 4.07 -18.58
C SER A 356 -22.61 2.61 -18.81
N TYR A 357 -22.56 1.79 -17.77
CA TYR A 357 -22.35 0.35 -17.84
C TYR A 357 -23.14 -0.35 -16.76
N ASP A 358 -23.92 -1.28 -17.17
CA ASP A 358 -24.67 -2.13 -16.26
C ASP A 358 -24.37 -3.58 -16.57
N ARG A 359 -23.11 -3.97 -16.37
CA ARG A 359 -22.76 -5.36 -16.47
C ARG A 359 -22.27 -5.90 -15.16
N ASP A 360 -22.88 -6.98 -14.76
CA ASP A 360 -22.52 -7.75 -13.59
C ASP A 360 -21.49 -8.83 -13.97
N VAL A 361 -20.29 -8.75 -13.41
CA VAL A 361 -19.24 -9.76 -13.55
C VAL A 361 -19.09 -10.44 -12.21
N GLU A 362 -19.65 -11.62 -12.03
CA GLU A 362 -19.73 -12.32 -10.75
C GLU A 362 -20.33 -11.46 -9.62
N GLY A 363 -21.38 -10.72 -9.90
CA GLY A 363 -22.01 -9.80 -8.95
C GLY A 363 -21.34 -8.44 -8.85
N LYS A 364 -20.28 -8.15 -9.62
CA LYS A 364 -19.67 -6.83 -9.68
C LYS A 364 -20.15 -6.07 -10.91
N LYS A 365 -20.58 -4.83 -10.70
CA LYS A 365 -20.90 -3.89 -11.77
C LYS A 365 -19.64 -3.18 -12.27
N ILE A 366 -19.45 -3.18 -13.57
CA ILE A 366 -18.41 -2.39 -14.22
C ILE A 366 -18.96 -0.98 -14.39
N ILE A 367 -18.27 0.00 -13.79
CA ILE A 367 -18.76 1.36 -13.67
C ILE A 367 -17.85 2.31 -14.45
N ARG A 368 -18.41 3.24 -15.20
CA ARG A 368 -17.68 4.40 -15.72
C ARG A 368 -17.60 5.49 -14.68
N TYR A 369 -16.48 6.19 -14.67
CA TYR A 369 -16.23 7.29 -13.77
C TYR A 369 -16.42 8.62 -14.50
N ASP A 370 -17.01 9.59 -13.80
CA ASP A 370 -16.90 10.98 -14.21
C ASP A 370 -15.43 11.43 -14.08
N LEU A 371 -14.93 12.09 -15.09
CA LEU A 371 -13.55 12.62 -15.10
C LEU A 371 -13.41 13.93 -14.32
N ASN A 372 -14.50 14.48 -13.78
CA ASN A 372 -14.47 15.70 -12.98
C ASN A 372 -14.11 15.35 -11.52
N PHE A 373 -13.11 16.07 -10.99
CA PHE A 373 -12.76 16.00 -9.58
C PHE A 373 -13.70 16.86 -8.76
N LEU A 374 -14.71 16.25 -8.18
CA LEU A 374 -15.54 16.91 -7.18
C LEU A 374 -14.89 16.69 -5.80
N PRO A 375 -14.68 17.77 -5.00
CA PRO A 375 -14.26 17.61 -3.62
C PRO A 375 -15.24 16.74 -2.86
N SER A 376 -14.78 15.57 -2.40
CA SER A 376 -15.64 14.60 -1.72
C SER A 376 -14.77 13.56 -0.99
N LEU A 377 -15.39 12.83 -0.06
CA LEU A 377 -14.75 11.68 0.58
C LEU A 377 -14.19 10.69 -0.45
N ARG A 378 -14.96 10.38 -1.48
CA ARG A 378 -14.58 9.45 -2.55
C ARG A 378 -13.35 9.93 -3.31
N THR A 379 -13.30 11.22 -3.68
CA THR A 379 -12.14 11.82 -4.34
C THR A 379 -10.91 11.82 -3.43
N ASN A 380 -11.06 12.15 -2.16
CA ASN A 380 -9.95 12.18 -1.20
C ASN A 380 -9.32 10.79 -1.03
N LEU A 381 -10.13 9.74 -1.00
CA LEU A 381 -9.62 8.37 -0.93
C LEU A 381 -8.93 7.92 -2.24
N ALA A 382 -9.38 8.42 -3.39
CA ALA A 382 -8.69 8.22 -4.66
C ALA A 382 -7.33 8.96 -4.71
N VAL A 383 -7.24 10.17 -4.17
CA VAL A 383 -5.97 10.89 -4.00
C VAL A 383 -5.00 10.08 -3.12
N GLN A 384 -5.47 9.53 -2.00
CA GLN A 384 -4.66 8.66 -1.15
C GLN A 384 -4.19 7.40 -1.89
N GLU A 385 -5.02 6.81 -2.77
CA GLU A 385 -4.61 5.66 -3.58
C GLU A 385 -3.51 6.03 -4.58
N HIS A 386 -3.63 7.17 -5.24
CA HIS A 386 -2.58 7.63 -6.15
C HIS A 386 -1.25 7.90 -5.43
N LEU A 387 -1.31 8.51 -4.24
CA LEU A 387 -0.14 8.69 -3.36
C LEU A 387 0.49 7.35 -2.97
N ARG A 388 -0.33 6.36 -2.61
CA ARG A 388 0.11 5.00 -2.31
C ARG A 388 0.83 4.39 -3.51
N TRP A 389 0.25 4.50 -4.70
CA TRP A 389 0.83 3.95 -5.92
C TRP A 389 2.16 4.63 -6.25
N ASN A 390 2.24 5.94 -6.20
CA ASN A 390 3.47 6.70 -6.36
C ASN A 390 4.55 6.26 -5.37
N SER A 391 4.21 6.22 -4.07
CA SER A 391 5.12 5.76 -3.00
C SER A 391 5.65 4.36 -3.25
N TYR A 392 4.77 3.44 -3.62
CA TYR A 392 5.16 2.08 -3.95
C TYR A 392 6.13 2.06 -5.13
N MET A 393 5.79 2.69 -6.24
CA MET A 393 6.64 2.70 -7.45
C MET A 393 8.00 3.35 -7.19
N ILE A 394 8.03 4.49 -6.50
CA ILE A 394 9.27 5.17 -6.13
C ILE A 394 10.11 4.30 -5.18
N SER A 395 9.50 3.59 -4.24
CA SER A 395 10.18 2.65 -3.34
C SER A 395 10.85 1.48 -4.09
N LYS A 396 10.39 1.16 -5.28
CA LYS A 396 10.99 0.17 -6.18
C LYS A 396 12.01 0.77 -7.14
N GLY A 397 12.40 2.02 -6.94
CA GLY A 397 13.40 2.73 -7.75
C GLY A 397 12.87 3.25 -9.08
N MET A 398 11.55 3.36 -9.24
CA MET A 398 10.96 4.02 -10.39
C MET A 398 11.05 5.54 -10.25
N ILE A 399 11.16 6.23 -11.37
CA ILE A 399 11.16 7.70 -11.46
C ILE A 399 10.12 8.18 -12.49
N PRO A 400 9.71 9.46 -12.43
CA PRO A 400 8.88 10.06 -13.46
C PRO A 400 9.54 9.98 -14.85
N ALA A 401 8.74 9.82 -15.88
CA ALA A 401 9.18 10.06 -17.25
C ALA A 401 9.04 11.54 -17.59
N THR A 402 9.94 12.06 -18.45
CA THR A 402 9.79 13.43 -18.99
C THR A 402 8.58 13.52 -19.94
N ILE A 403 8.06 14.72 -20.15
CA ILE A 403 6.98 14.99 -21.10
C ILE A 403 7.38 14.55 -22.52
N GLU A 404 8.65 14.73 -22.88
CA GLU A 404 9.18 14.29 -24.17
C GLU A 404 9.15 12.76 -24.29
N GLN A 405 9.55 12.02 -23.25
CA GLN A 405 9.49 10.55 -23.23
C GLN A 405 8.05 10.05 -23.31
N ILE A 406 7.11 10.72 -22.63
CA ILE A 406 5.68 10.38 -22.72
C ILE A 406 5.18 10.53 -24.17
N LYS A 407 5.62 11.58 -24.87
CA LYS A 407 5.17 11.89 -26.23
C LYS A 407 5.81 11.00 -27.31
N ASN A 408 7.10 10.74 -27.18
CA ASN A 408 7.92 10.30 -28.31
C ASN A 408 8.46 8.88 -28.17
N GLU A 409 8.54 8.32 -26.94
CA GLU A 409 9.09 6.98 -26.75
C GLU A 409 8.15 5.90 -27.28
N LYS A 410 8.71 4.99 -28.07
CA LYS A 410 7.98 3.86 -28.66
C LYS A 410 8.66 2.55 -28.28
N ASP A 411 7.89 1.47 -28.23
CA ASP A 411 8.40 0.12 -28.05
C ASP A 411 9.00 -0.42 -29.36
N GLU A 412 9.54 -1.63 -29.30
CA GLU A 412 10.13 -2.33 -30.46
C GLU A 412 9.14 -2.54 -31.63
N LYS A 413 7.85 -2.45 -31.38
CA LYS A 413 6.77 -2.55 -32.36
C LYS A 413 6.27 -1.20 -32.85
N GLY A 414 6.93 -0.10 -32.45
CA GLY A 414 6.56 1.26 -32.81
C GLY A 414 5.35 1.82 -32.08
N LYS A 415 4.83 1.14 -31.06
CA LYS A 415 3.69 1.63 -30.25
C LYS A 415 4.17 2.62 -29.19
N PRO A 416 3.43 3.72 -28.93
CA PRO A 416 3.76 4.65 -27.86
C PRO A 416 3.84 3.96 -26.50
N THR A 417 4.97 4.10 -25.78
CA THR A 417 5.15 3.55 -24.43
C THR A 417 4.45 4.40 -23.37
N LYS A 418 4.08 5.63 -23.71
CA LYS A 418 3.49 6.62 -22.77
C LYS A 418 4.42 6.88 -21.59
N GLY A 419 5.74 6.84 -21.80
CA GLY A 419 6.76 6.98 -20.79
C GLY A 419 6.91 5.77 -19.86
N LYS A 420 6.27 4.63 -20.14
CA LYS A 420 6.40 3.41 -19.33
C LYS A 420 7.58 2.57 -19.84
N ASN A 421 8.65 2.52 -19.02
CA ASN A 421 9.85 1.74 -19.34
C ASN A 421 10.38 1.08 -18.05
N TYR A 422 10.00 -0.17 -17.83
CA TYR A 422 10.41 -0.92 -16.63
C TYR A 422 11.90 -1.25 -16.58
N ARG A 423 12.54 -1.43 -17.75
CA ARG A 423 13.97 -1.69 -17.83
C ARG A 423 14.78 -0.48 -17.33
N LEU A 424 14.37 0.71 -17.72
CA LEU A 424 14.96 1.98 -17.27
C LEU A 424 14.31 2.52 -15.99
N ARG A 425 13.38 1.77 -15.41
CA ARG A 425 12.64 2.13 -14.19
C ARG A 425 12.03 3.53 -14.27
N ARG A 426 11.25 3.78 -15.34
CA ARG A 426 10.50 5.04 -15.54
C ARG A 426 9.03 4.76 -15.76
N HIS A 427 8.19 5.72 -15.34
CA HIS A 427 6.75 5.62 -15.57
C HIS A 427 6.10 7.00 -15.68
N GLY A 428 5.30 7.22 -16.75
CA GLY A 428 4.65 8.50 -17.03
C GLY A 428 3.58 8.90 -15.99
N ASN A 429 3.02 7.93 -15.26
CA ASN A 429 1.99 8.20 -14.25
C ASN A 429 2.57 8.54 -12.85
N ILE A 430 3.89 8.55 -12.67
CA ILE A 430 4.50 9.03 -11.43
C ILE A 430 4.43 10.56 -11.42
N THR A 431 3.33 11.09 -10.95
CA THR A 431 2.98 12.51 -10.96
C THR A 431 1.88 12.79 -9.93
N THR A 432 1.47 14.04 -9.77
CA THR A 432 0.29 14.40 -8.95
C THR A 432 -1.02 14.06 -9.69
N GLN A 433 -2.14 14.16 -9.00
CA GLN A 433 -3.47 14.03 -9.62
C GLN A 433 -3.68 15.03 -10.78
N GLU A 434 -3.29 16.29 -10.61
CA GLU A 434 -3.30 17.29 -11.70
C GLU A 434 -2.38 16.87 -12.87
N GLY A 435 -1.25 16.25 -12.54
CA GLY A 435 -0.34 15.71 -13.54
C GLY A 435 -0.97 14.60 -14.35
N LEU A 436 -1.82 13.76 -13.74
CA LEU A 436 -2.56 12.73 -14.47
C LEU A 436 -3.57 13.32 -15.47
N VAL A 437 -4.21 14.44 -15.14
CA VAL A 437 -5.07 15.17 -16.10
C VAL A 437 -4.25 15.63 -17.30
N LYS A 438 -3.06 16.21 -17.06
CA LYS A 438 -2.14 16.61 -18.15
C LYS A 438 -1.64 15.40 -18.93
N PHE A 439 -1.28 14.32 -18.26
CA PHE A 439 -0.87 13.05 -18.87
C PHE A 439 -1.94 12.50 -19.82
N ARG A 440 -3.19 12.43 -19.38
CA ARG A 440 -4.34 12.00 -20.17
C ARG A 440 -4.46 12.77 -21.47
N LYS A 441 -4.37 14.12 -21.42
CA LYS A 441 -4.43 14.98 -22.60
C LYS A 441 -3.27 14.73 -23.58
N ILE A 442 -2.08 14.50 -23.07
CA ILE A 442 -0.92 14.15 -23.91
C ILE A 442 -1.15 12.80 -24.58
N VAL A 443 -1.55 11.78 -23.81
CA VAL A 443 -1.75 10.42 -24.33
C VAL A 443 -2.89 10.37 -25.34
N ALA A 444 -3.99 11.09 -25.13
CA ALA A 444 -5.09 11.20 -26.07
C ALA A 444 -4.60 11.71 -27.44
N ARG A 445 -3.78 12.75 -27.46
CA ARG A 445 -3.20 13.33 -28.69
C ARG A 445 -2.29 12.35 -29.45
N ILE A 446 -1.35 11.69 -28.74
CA ILE A 446 -0.38 10.81 -29.39
C ILE A 446 -0.97 9.45 -29.82
N THR A 447 -2.12 9.07 -29.29
CA THR A 447 -2.80 7.82 -29.63
C THR A 447 -4.03 8.02 -30.50
N SER A 448 -4.41 9.27 -30.81
CA SER A 448 -5.64 9.64 -31.54
C SER A 448 -6.90 9.06 -30.90
N LYS A 449 -6.93 9.05 -29.56
CA LYS A 449 -8.03 8.56 -28.73
C LYS A 449 -8.69 9.71 -27.98
N SER A 450 -9.88 9.47 -27.42
CA SER A 450 -10.52 10.44 -26.52
C SER A 450 -9.78 10.51 -25.19
N GLU A 451 -9.94 11.62 -24.46
CA GLU A 451 -9.38 11.77 -23.09
C GLU A 451 -9.98 10.72 -22.13
N GLU A 452 -11.25 10.35 -22.33
CA GLU A 452 -11.94 9.34 -21.55
C GLU A 452 -11.31 7.95 -21.72
N GLU A 453 -10.99 7.55 -22.97
CA GLU A 453 -10.28 6.29 -23.24
C GLU A 453 -8.85 6.27 -22.66
N CYS A 454 -8.25 7.44 -22.45
CA CYS A 454 -6.91 7.60 -21.91
C CYS A 454 -6.89 7.90 -20.41
N ASP A 455 -8.06 7.89 -19.75
CA ASP A 455 -8.15 8.18 -18.34
C ASP A 455 -7.57 7.03 -17.49
N VAL A 456 -6.60 7.39 -16.67
CA VAL A 456 -5.95 6.49 -15.70
C VAL A 456 -6.35 6.80 -14.26
N ILE A 457 -7.01 7.93 -14.04
CA ILE A 457 -7.43 8.40 -12.70
C ILE A 457 -8.52 7.49 -12.14
N LYS A 458 -9.38 6.96 -13.00
CA LYS A 458 -10.42 6.01 -12.63
C LYS A 458 -9.92 4.81 -11.82
N TYR A 459 -8.68 4.38 -12.05
CA TYR A 459 -8.10 3.26 -11.33
C TYR A 459 -7.80 3.56 -9.86
N ASP A 460 -7.65 4.82 -9.50
CA ASP A 460 -7.45 5.26 -8.11
C ASP A 460 -8.76 5.18 -7.31
N TYR A 461 -9.91 5.33 -7.95
CA TYR A 461 -11.23 5.16 -7.31
C TYR A 461 -11.61 3.68 -7.11
N GLN A 462 -11.22 2.82 -8.04
CA GLN A 462 -11.71 1.43 -8.11
C GLN A 462 -11.54 0.63 -6.83
N ILE A 463 -10.44 0.80 -6.09
CA ILE A 463 -10.20 0.00 -4.88
C ILE A 463 -11.31 0.18 -3.85
N MET A 464 -11.83 1.40 -3.71
CA MET A 464 -12.91 1.69 -2.78
C MET A 464 -14.29 1.44 -3.40
N ASP A 465 -14.46 1.72 -4.68
CA ASP A 465 -15.70 1.39 -5.40
C ASP A 465 -15.97 -0.13 -5.40
N ASP A 466 -14.89 -0.93 -5.45
CA ASP A 466 -14.93 -2.39 -5.45
C ASP A 466 -14.82 -3.01 -4.05
N ALA A 467 -14.62 -2.21 -3.01
CA ALA A 467 -14.28 -2.70 -1.67
C ALA A 467 -15.31 -3.68 -1.12
N PHE A 468 -16.59 -3.33 -1.24
CA PHE A 468 -17.67 -4.19 -0.76
C PHE A 468 -17.64 -5.56 -1.46
N TRP A 469 -17.62 -5.57 -2.78
CA TRP A 469 -17.58 -6.79 -3.58
C TRP A 469 -16.31 -7.62 -3.33
N LEU A 470 -15.13 -6.99 -3.28
CA LEU A 470 -13.86 -7.66 -3.04
C LEU A 470 -13.86 -8.36 -1.67
N LEU A 471 -14.35 -7.69 -0.64
CA LEU A 471 -14.43 -8.23 0.71
C LEU A 471 -15.45 -9.35 0.79
N ASP A 472 -16.65 -9.14 0.25
CA ASP A 472 -17.73 -10.13 0.26
C ASP A 472 -17.33 -11.44 -0.41
N LYS A 473 -16.75 -11.39 -1.61
CA LYS A 473 -16.24 -12.57 -2.35
C LYS A 473 -15.08 -13.29 -1.65
N ASN A 474 -14.40 -12.64 -0.73
CA ASN A 474 -13.31 -13.23 0.04
C ASN A 474 -13.71 -13.61 1.48
N GLY A 475 -15.00 -13.65 1.81
CA GLY A 475 -15.51 -14.09 3.10
C GLY A 475 -15.44 -13.03 4.21
N TYR A 476 -15.37 -11.75 3.84
CA TYR A 476 -15.37 -10.63 4.78
C TYR A 476 -16.64 -9.79 4.64
N LYS A 477 -16.93 -9.02 5.67
CA LYS A 477 -18.00 -8.01 5.71
C LYS A 477 -17.44 -6.69 6.21
N ILE A 478 -18.00 -5.58 5.72
CA ILE A 478 -17.69 -4.24 6.23
C ILE A 478 -18.55 -3.98 7.46
N VAL A 479 -17.96 -3.39 8.48
CA VAL A 479 -18.59 -3.06 9.76
C VAL A 479 -18.25 -1.63 10.18
N ARG A 480 -19.04 -1.02 11.05
CA ARG A 480 -18.69 0.23 11.71
C ARG A 480 -17.58 -0.03 12.73
N LYS A 481 -16.65 0.92 12.84
CA LYS A 481 -15.54 0.84 13.80
C LYS A 481 -15.96 1.38 15.16
#